data_545fce5e4bcdc867aada56e0256af9f7
#
_entry.id   545fce5e4bcdc867aada56e0256af9f7
#
_cell.length_a   1.000
_cell.length_b   1.000
_cell.length_c   1.000
_cell.angle_alpha   90.00
_cell.angle_beta   90.00
_cell.angle_gamma   90.00
#
_symmetry.space_group_name_H-M   'P 1'
#
loop_
_entity.id
_entity.type
_entity.pdbx_description
1 polymer ?
#
loop_
_entity_poly.entity_id
_entity_poly.type
_entity_poly.pdbx_seq_one_letter_code
_entity_poly.pdbx_strand_id
1 'polypeptide(L)'
;LTECAPLAAVNKDDYYRDDSAGLATPNGVLDIYDVQDDGTGEIRYKGDNVMLGYYRRPDLTAEVIRDGWFYTGDLGYIDKDGFLHITGRKKNVIVTPGGKNIFPEELETYLCRNPFIAEAVVVGYFNEQRGAWDIVAILHPDDAHFVETYGRGYTQGQIDAEFTRAVEEVNNTVQHY
;
A
#
# COMPACT_ATOMS: atom_id res chain seq x y z
N LEU A 1 -10.38 9.40 2.40
CA LEU A 1 -9.37 10.43 2.65
C LEU A 1 -10.02 11.64 3.30
N THR A 2 -9.74 11.87 4.60
CA THR A 2 -10.43 12.89 5.42
C THR A 2 -10.26 14.30 4.82
N GLU A 3 -9.11 14.58 4.30
CA GLU A 3 -8.74 15.85 3.66
C GLU A 3 -9.54 16.14 2.38
N CYS A 4 -10.28 15.16 1.85
CA CYS A 4 -11.10 15.28 0.63
C CYS A 4 -12.60 15.00 0.88
N ALA A 5 -13.09 15.14 2.09
CA ALA A 5 -14.49 15.11 2.57
C ALA A 5 -15.41 14.00 2.00
N PRO A 6 -15.17 12.71 2.14
CA PRO A 6 -13.95 11.94 2.34
C PRO A 6 -13.40 11.28 1.05
N LEU A 7 -14.02 11.53 -0.13
CA LEU A 7 -13.78 10.78 -1.37
C LEU A 7 -12.97 11.59 -2.39
N ALA A 8 -11.85 11.02 -2.85
CA ALA A 8 -11.10 11.50 -4.02
C ALA A 8 -11.32 10.59 -5.24
N ALA A 9 -11.49 9.28 -4.98
CA ALA A 9 -11.77 8.27 -5.98
C ALA A 9 -12.87 7.32 -5.52
N VAL A 10 -13.57 6.68 -6.44
CA VAL A 10 -14.65 5.72 -6.16
C VAL A 10 -14.83 4.74 -7.30
N ASN A 11 -15.02 3.46 -6.98
CA ASN A 11 -15.55 2.46 -7.89
C ASN A 11 -17.09 2.60 -8.00
N LYS A 12 -17.64 2.43 -9.21
CA LYS A 12 -19.08 2.45 -9.46
C LYS A 12 -19.59 1.04 -9.69
N ASP A 13 -20.84 0.77 -9.33
CA ASP A 13 -21.45 -0.56 -9.36
C ASP A 13 -21.27 -1.32 -10.70
N ASP A 14 -21.46 -0.64 -11.83
CA ASP A 14 -21.36 -1.25 -13.17
C ASP A 14 -20.01 -0.96 -13.87
N TYR A 15 -19.14 -0.16 -13.24
CA TYR A 15 -17.85 0.22 -13.79
C TYR A 15 -16.81 0.34 -12.70
N TYR A 16 -16.23 -0.77 -12.38
CA TYR A 16 -15.22 -0.91 -11.33
C TYR A 16 -14.04 -1.74 -11.82
N ARG A 17 -12.99 -1.69 -11.05
CA ARG A 17 -11.81 -2.54 -11.25
C ARG A 17 -11.34 -3.04 -9.89
N ASP A 18 -11.17 -4.35 -9.79
CA ASP A 18 -10.55 -4.97 -8.62
C ASP A 18 -9.15 -4.41 -8.41
N ASP A 19 -8.70 -4.37 -7.17
CA ASP A 19 -7.41 -3.82 -6.74
C ASP A 19 -7.20 -2.33 -7.10
N SER A 20 -8.28 -1.56 -7.36
CA SER A 20 -8.23 -0.11 -7.59
C SER A 20 -9.05 0.69 -6.59
N ALA A 21 -8.65 1.92 -6.34
CA ALA A 21 -9.44 2.90 -5.59
C ALA A 21 -10.57 3.51 -6.41
N GLY A 22 -10.64 3.22 -7.71
CA GLY A 22 -11.67 3.71 -8.62
C GLY A 22 -11.25 4.93 -9.43
N LEU A 23 -12.25 5.60 -10.00
CA LEU A 23 -12.10 6.81 -10.80
C LEU A 23 -12.20 8.06 -9.93
N ALA A 24 -11.62 9.17 -10.38
CA ALA A 24 -11.81 10.47 -9.74
C ALA A 24 -13.30 10.79 -9.55
N THR A 25 -13.64 11.46 -8.44
CA THR A 25 -15.00 11.98 -8.24
C THR A 25 -15.37 13.00 -9.33
N PRO A 26 -16.67 13.20 -9.65
CA PRO A 26 -17.09 14.02 -10.79
C PRO A 26 -16.55 15.45 -10.82
N ASN A 27 -16.29 16.04 -9.65
CA ASN A 27 -15.78 17.40 -9.51
C ASN A 27 -14.30 17.46 -9.14
N GLY A 28 -13.60 16.31 -9.26
CA GLY A 28 -12.20 16.18 -8.89
C GLY A 28 -11.32 15.72 -10.03
N VAL A 29 -10.05 16.02 -9.91
CA VAL A 29 -8.99 15.56 -10.81
C VAL A 29 -7.95 14.85 -10.00
N LEU A 30 -7.64 13.61 -10.40
CA LEU A 30 -6.49 12.84 -9.92
C LEU A 30 -5.32 13.04 -10.87
N ASP A 31 -4.13 13.12 -10.33
CA ASP A 31 -2.90 13.18 -11.10
C ASP A 31 -1.76 12.53 -10.31
N ILE A 32 -0.74 12.08 -11.03
CA ILE A 32 0.47 11.48 -10.45
C ILE A 32 1.61 12.49 -10.59
N TYR A 33 2.15 12.88 -9.47
CA TYR A 33 3.27 13.82 -9.37
C TYR A 33 4.59 13.07 -9.21
N ASP A 34 5.65 13.58 -9.87
CA ASP A 34 7.00 13.03 -9.79
C ASP A 34 7.06 11.55 -10.21
N VAL A 35 6.54 11.30 -11.43
CA VAL A 35 6.40 9.95 -11.99
C VAL A 35 7.77 9.33 -12.20
N GLN A 36 7.96 8.13 -11.65
CA GLN A 36 9.18 7.32 -11.77
C GLN A 36 9.17 6.47 -13.06
N ASP A 37 10.28 5.80 -13.36
CA ASP A 37 10.43 4.97 -14.56
C ASP A 37 9.43 3.81 -14.65
N ASP A 38 8.93 3.34 -13.51
CA ASP A 38 7.90 2.29 -13.40
C ASP A 38 6.47 2.83 -13.55
N GLY A 39 6.28 4.14 -13.74
CA GLY A 39 4.99 4.81 -13.88
C GLY A 39 4.33 5.17 -12.56
N THR A 40 4.93 4.84 -11.41
CA THR A 40 4.43 5.23 -10.09
C THR A 40 4.88 6.64 -9.71
N GLY A 41 4.14 7.30 -8.81
CA GLY A 41 4.50 8.59 -8.25
C GLY A 41 3.55 9.00 -7.14
N GLU A 42 3.72 10.19 -6.59
CA GLU A 42 2.86 10.69 -5.53
C GLU A 42 1.48 11.06 -6.08
N ILE A 43 0.43 10.45 -5.51
CA ILE A 43 -0.95 10.75 -5.87
C ILE A 43 -1.28 12.15 -5.37
N ARG A 44 -1.78 13.02 -6.27
CA ARG A 44 -2.33 14.31 -5.90
C ARG A 44 -3.74 14.49 -6.45
N TYR A 45 -4.52 15.26 -5.72
CA TYR A 45 -5.93 15.47 -6.02
C TYR A 45 -6.26 16.96 -6.00
N LYS A 46 -7.16 17.36 -6.89
CA LYS A 46 -7.71 18.72 -6.94
C LYS A 46 -9.23 18.63 -7.09
N GLY A 47 -9.97 19.32 -6.23
CA GLY A 47 -11.43 19.35 -6.25
C GLY A 47 -11.98 20.27 -5.17
N ASP A 48 -13.26 20.63 -5.31
CA ASP A 48 -13.95 21.54 -4.38
C ASP A 48 -14.13 20.94 -2.98
N ASN A 49 -13.96 19.62 -2.85
CA ASN A 49 -14.04 18.87 -1.61
C ASN A 49 -12.69 18.74 -0.87
N VAL A 50 -11.62 19.33 -1.39
CA VAL A 50 -10.36 19.43 -0.66
C VAL A 50 -10.53 20.36 0.53
N MET A 51 -10.04 19.94 1.69
CA MET A 51 -10.08 20.73 2.92
C MET A 51 -9.47 22.13 2.74
N LEU A 52 -9.89 23.08 3.55
CA LEU A 52 -9.28 24.41 3.60
C LEU A 52 -7.89 24.39 4.26
N GLY A 53 -7.62 23.40 5.08
CA GLY A 53 -6.35 23.21 5.78
C GLY A 53 -6.50 22.57 7.16
N TYR A 54 -5.37 22.27 7.77
CA TYR A 54 -5.32 21.77 9.15
C TYR A 54 -5.54 22.90 10.15
N TYR A 55 -6.43 22.66 11.13
CA TYR A 55 -6.79 23.67 12.13
C TYR A 55 -5.57 24.17 12.91
N ARG A 56 -5.34 25.49 12.86
CA ARG A 56 -4.20 26.18 13.49
C ARG A 56 -2.81 25.65 13.08
N ARG A 57 -2.72 24.97 11.94
CA ARG A 57 -1.45 24.46 11.42
C ARG A 57 -1.26 24.86 9.94
N PRO A 58 -1.06 26.17 9.68
CA PRO A 58 -0.79 26.64 8.32
C PRO A 58 0.53 26.08 7.76
N ASP A 59 1.49 25.78 8.62
CA ASP A 59 2.74 25.10 8.29
C ASP A 59 2.48 23.74 7.63
N LEU A 60 1.75 22.86 8.31
CA LEU A 60 1.39 21.53 7.77
C LEU A 60 0.47 21.63 6.54
N THR A 61 -0.40 22.64 6.51
CA THR A 61 -1.27 22.87 5.36
C THR A 61 -0.45 23.18 4.10
N ALA A 62 0.56 24.05 4.21
CA ALA A 62 1.43 24.41 3.10
C ALA A 62 2.30 23.25 2.60
N GLU A 63 2.57 22.25 3.45
CA GLU A 63 3.29 21.03 3.05
C GLU A 63 2.46 20.16 2.10
N VAL A 64 1.14 20.10 2.30
CA VAL A 64 0.26 19.18 1.58
C VAL A 64 -0.65 19.84 0.55
N ILE A 65 -0.88 21.17 0.62
CA ILE A 65 -1.67 21.91 -0.37
C ILE A 65 -0.76 22.93 -1.07
N ARG A 66 -0.51 22.69 -2.37
CA ARG A 66 0.35 23.56 -3.18
C ARG A 66 -0.31 23.79 -4.56
N ASP A 67 -0.40 25.01 -4.99
CA ASP A 67 -0.95 25.42 -6.30
C ASP A 67 -2.35 24.83 -6.58
N GLY A 68 -3.17 24.69 -5.52
CA GLY A 68 -4.52 24.15 -5.59
C GLY A 68 -4.58 22.62 -5.69
N TRP A 69 -3.47 21.92 -5.54
CA TRP A 69 -3.38 20.47 -5.44
C TRP A 69 -3.15 20.05 -4.01
N PHE A 70 -3.88 19.03 -3.58
CA PHE A 70 -3.62 18.29 -2.36
C PHE A 70 -2.71 17.09 -2.66
N TYR A 71 -1.56 17.04 -2.01
CA TYR A 71 -0.58 15.96 -2.10
C TYR A 71 -0.87 14.96 -0.99
N THR A 72 -1.26 13.74 -1.36
CA THR A 72 -1.82 12.78 -0.42
C THR A 72 -0.77 12.10 0.45
N GLY A 73 0.48 12.08 0.01
CA GLY A 73 1.54 11.26 0.58
C GLY A 73 1.39 9.77 0.28
N ASP A 74 0.38 9.38 -0.50
CA ASP A 74 0.23 8.03 -1.05
C ASP A 74 0.93 7.95 -2.41
N LEU A 75 1.50 6.79 -2.71
CA LEU A 75 2.09 6.47 -4.00
C LEU A 75 1.17 5.56 -4.80
N GLY A 76 1.23 5.71 -6.12
CA GLY A 76 0.40 4.90 -6.99
C GLY A 76 0.54 5.31 -8.46
N TYR A 77 -0.33 4.76 -9.28
CA TYR A 77 -0.43 5.07 -10.70
C TYR A 77 -1.89 5.12 -11.16
N ILE A 78 -2.12 5.76 -12.29
CA ILE A 78 -3.42 5.76 -12.97
C ILE A 78 -3.28 4.90 -14.22
N ASP A 79 -4.14 3.89 -14.36
CA ASP A 79 -4.11 3.03 -15.52
C ASP A 79 -4.68 3.71 -16.78
N LYS A 80 -4.56 3.04 -17.93
CA LYS A 80 -5.03 3.55 -19.23
C LYS A 80 -6.54 3.85 -19.29
N ASP A 81 -7.33 3.24 -18.41
CA ASP A 81 -8.77 3.41 -18.31
C ASP A 81 -9.16 4.45 -17.25
N GLY A 82 -8.16 5.06 -16.58
CA GLY A 82 -8.30 6.14 -15.60
C GLY A 82 -8.49 5.68 -14.16
N PHE A 83 -8.38 4.39 -13.86
CA PHE A 83 -8.49 3.87 -12.50
C PHE A 83 -7.22 4.13 -11.71
N LEU A 84 -7.39 4.60 -10.47
CA LEU A 84 -6.30 4.83 -9.53
C LEU A 84 -5.93 3.55 -8.81
N HIS A 85 -4.66 3.18 -8.85
CA HIS A 85 -4.07 2.10 -8.07
C HIS A 85 -3.11 2.66 -7.04
N ILE A 86 -3.28 2.28 -5.78
CA ILE A 86 -2.43 2.72 -4.66
C ILE A 86 -1.41 1.62 -4.40
N THR A 87 -0.12 1.97 -4.41
CA THR A 87 0.98 1.02 -4.16
C THR A 87 1.53 1.10 -2.74
N GLY A 88 1.40 2.25 -2.07
CA GLY A 88 1.84 2.41 -0.68
C GLY A 88 1.92 3.86 -0.23
N ARG A 89 2.63 4.07 0.88
CA ARG A 89 2.88 5.39 1.47
C ARG A 89 4.29 5.88 1.15
N LYS A 90 4.42 7.12 0.69
CA LYS A 90 5.71 7.75 0.39
C LYS A 90 6.71 7.67 1.55
N LYS A 91 6.23 7.88 2.77
CA LYS A 91 7.07 7.82 3.99
C LYS A 91 7.45 6.41 4.44
N ASN A 92 6.77 5.39 3.92
CA ASN A 92 6.99 3.98 4.30
C ASN A 92 7.86 3.24 3.29
N VAL A 93 8.17 3.85 2.14
CA VAL A 93 9.01 3.22 1.12
C VAL A 93 10.36 2.86 1.71
N ILE A 94 10.75 1.60 1.53
CA ILE A 94 12.07 1.11 1.91
C ILE A 94 12.98 1.21 0.68
N VAL A 95 13.96 2.09 0.73
CA VAL A 95 14.92 2.24 -0.35
C VAL A 95 16.10 1.30 -0.08
N THR A 96 16.30 0.31 -0.94
CA THR A 96 17.42 -0.62 -0.85
C THR A 96 18.73 0.06 -1.24
N PRO A 97 19.89 -0.47 -0.81
CA PRO A 97 21.21 0.05 -1.24
C PRO A 97 21.41 0.09 -2.76
N GLY A 98 20.70 -0.75 -3.50
CA GLY A 98 20.67 -0.75 -4.97
C GLY A 98 19.78 0.32 -5.61
N GLY A 99 19.13 1.17 -4.81
CA GLY A 99 18.22 2.21 -5.28
C GLY A 99 16.81 1.70 -5.65
N LYS A 100 16.50 0.43 -5.41
CA LYS A 100 15.18 -0.12 -5.66
C LYS A 100 14.23 0.27 -4.52
N ASN A 101 13.06 0.79 -4.88
CA ASN A 101 11.97 1.06 -3.95
C ASN A 101 11.20 -0.23 -3.66
N ILE A 102 10.93 -0.47 -2.38
CA ILE A 102 10.06 -1.55 -1.92
C ILE A 102 8.90 -0.92 -1.17
N PHE A 103 7.69 -1.34 -1.51
CA PHE A 103 6.44 -0.87 -0.93
C PHE A 103 5.94 -1.92 0.08
N PRO A 104 6.08 -1.69 1.40
CA PRO A 104 5.66 -2.64 2.42
C PRO A 104 4.20 -3.07 2.28
N GLU A 105 3.31 -2.11 2.02
CA GLU A 105 1.87 -2.32 1.91
C GLU A 105 1.49 -3.26 0.74
N GLU A 106 2.26 -3.24 -0.33
CA GLU A 106 2.08 -4.18 -1.45
C GLU A 106 2.41 -5.61 -1.01
N LEU A 107 3.55 -5.80 -0.33
CA LEU A 107 3.95 -7.10 0.19
C LEU A 107 2.96 -7.63 1.25
N GLU A 108 2.48 -6.75 2.14
CA GLU A 108 1.44 -7.06 3.13
C GLU A 108 0.16 -7.54 2.43
N THR A 109 -0.25 -6.86 1.36
CA THR A 109 -1.42 -7.25 0.56
C THR A 109 -1.25 -8.63 -0.07
N TYR A 110 -0.07 -8.94 -0.64
CA TYR A 110 0.21 -10.26 -1.20
C TYR A 110 0.21 -11.34 -0.13
N LEU A 111 0.82 -11.10 1.03
CA LEU A 111 0.86 -12.04 2.15
C LEU A 111 -0.55 -12.34 2.70
N CYS A 112 -1.39 -11.32 2.86
CA CYS A 112 -2.75 -11.47 3.36
C CYS A 112 -3.72 -12.13 2.35
N ARG A 113 -3.33 -12.39 1.10
CA ARG A 113 -4.09 -13.25 0.18
C ARG A 113 -4.05 -14.73 0.59
N ASN A 114 -3.04 -15.12 1.37
CA ASN A 114 -2.94 -16.47 1.90
C ASN A 114 -3.94 -16.64 3.07
N PRO A 115 -4.85 -17.64 3.01
CA PRO A 115 -5.92 -17.78 4.01
C PRO A 115 -5.43 -18.10 5.43
N PHE A 116 -4.18 -18.54 5.58
CA PHE A 116 -3.56 -18.79 6.90
C PHE A 116 -3.04 -17.51 7.58
N ILE A 117 -3.05 -16.35 6.90
CA ILE A 117 -2.53 -15.08 7.42
C ILE A 117 -3.68 -14.10 7.61
N ALA A 118 -3.98 -13.77 8.86
CA ALA A 118 -4.99 -12.76 9.20
C ALA A 118 -4.45 -11.34 9.03
N GLU A 119 -3.20 -11.10 9.43
CA GLU A 119 -2.55 -9.79 9.34
C GLU A 119 -1.06 -9.95 9.02
N ALA A 120 -0.52 -9.02 8.25
CA ALA A 120 0.90 -8.94 7.94
C ALA A 120 1.39 -7.50 8.13
N VAL A 121 2.60 -7.34 8.67
CA VAL A 121 3.31 -6.07 8.73
C VAL A 121 4.70 -6.27 8.17
N VAL A 122 5.07 -5.49 7.17
CA VAL A 122 6.37 -5.55 6.52
C VAL A 122 7.20 -4.33 6.91
N VAL A 123 8.41 -4.57 7.38
CA VAL A 123 9.34 -3.52 7.80
C VAL A 123 10.74 -3.72 7.23
N GLY A 124 11.43 -2.62 6.97
CA GLY A 124 12.86 -2.63 6.70
C GLY A 124 13.65 -2.70 8.00
N TYR A 125 14.55 -3.66 8.12
CA TYR A 125 15.48 -3.78 9.23
C TYR A 125 16.92 -3.64 8.73
N PHE A 126 17.67 -2.69 9.29
CA PHE A 126 19.08 -2.55 8.94
C PHE A 126 19.93 -3.58 9.68
N ASN A 127 20.50 -4.50 8.93
CA ASN A 127 21.38 -5.54 9.46
C ASN A 127 22.82 -5.05 9.51
N GLU A 128 23.28 -4.65 10.69
CA GLU A 128 24.64 -4.12 10.89
C GLU A 128 25.74 -5.11 10.50
N GLN A 129 25.51 -6.41 10.66
CA GLN A 129 26.51 -7.45 10.34
C GLN A 129 26.73 -7.58 8.83
N ARG A 130 25.68 -7.37 8.04
CA ARG A 130 25.73 -7.43 6.57
C ARG A 130 25.88 -6.05 5.91
N GLY A 131 25.69 -4.98 6.68
CA GLY A 131 25.67 -3.61 6.16
C GLY A 131 24.56 -3.37 5.13
N ALA A 132 23.43 -4.09 5.25
CA ALA A 132 22.33 -4.08 4.31
C ALA A 132 20.97 -4.06 5.01
N TRP A 133 19.95 -3.59 4.29
CA TRP A 133 18.57 -3.68 4.75
C TRP A 133 18.00 -5.08 4.47
N ASP A 134 17.43 -5.68 5.49
CA ASP A 134 16.59 -6.88 5.39
C ASP A 134 15.13 -6.46 5.39
N ILE A 135 14.32 -7.09 4.55
CA ILE A 135 12.87 -6.95 4.57
C ILE A 135 12.33 -8.05 5.45
N VAL A 136 11.62 -7.67 6.51
CA VAL A 136 11.10 -8.59 7.52
C VAL A 136 9.57 -8.48 7.53
N ALA A 137 8.90 -9.63 7.40
CA ALA A 137 7.46 -9.73 7.58
C ALA A 137 7.15 -10.27 8.98
N ILE A 138 6.27 -9.59 9.70
CA ILE A 138 5.66 -10.02 10.96
C ILE A 138 4.26 -10.48 10.61
N LEU A 139 3.95 -11.76 10.84
CA LEU A 139 2.71 -12.39 10.41
C LEU A 139 1.88 -12.83 11.61
N HIS A 140 0.56 -12.59 11.54
CA HIS A 140 -0.41 -13.06 12.51
C HIS A 140 -1.26 -14.17 11.87
N PRO A 141 -1.39 -15.37 12.52
CA PRO A 141 -2.16 -16.48 11.97
C PRO A 141 -3.68 -16.18 11.97
N ASP A 142 -4.38 -16.71 10.95
CA ASP A 142 -5.83 -16.85 11.00
C ASP A 142 -6.18 -18.13 11.77
N ASP A 143 -6.43 -17.99 13.07
CA ASP A 143 -6.74 -19.10 13.97
C ASP A 143 -7.97 -19.89 13.49
N ALA A 144 -8.96 -19.24 12.90
CA ALA A 144 -10.16 -19.91 12.42
C ALA A 144 -9.83 -20.84 11.26
N HIS A 145 -9.04 -20.39 10.32
CA HIS A 145 -8.60 -21.20 9.17
C HIS A 145 -7.65 -22.33 9.58
N PHE A 146 -6.74 -22.07 10.53
CA PHE A 146 -5.89 -23.13 11.11
C PHE A 146 -6.72 -24.21 11.81
N VAL A 147 -7.74 -23.84 12.61
CA VAL A 147 -8.63 -24.78 13.27
C VAL A 147 -9.45 -25.58 12.26
N GLU A 148 -9.94 -24.95 11.20
CA GLU A 148 -10.68 -25.64 10.13
C GLU A 148 -9.80 -26.68 9.42
N THR A 149 -8.55 -26.32 9.13
CA THR A 149 -7.64 -27.17 8.34
C THR A 149 -6.96 -28.27 9.17
N TYR A 150 -6.47 -27.95 10.36
CA TYR A 150 -5.63 -28.83 11.18
C TYR A 150 -6.30 -29.26 12.49
N GLY A 151 -7.47 -28.73 12.82
CA GLY A 151 -8.15 -28.96 14.09
C GLY A 151 -7.63 -28.08 15.22
N ARG A 152 -8.32 -28.10 16.37
CA ARG A 152 -8.02 -27.23 17.54
C ARG A 152 -6.64 -27.44 18.18
N GLY A 153 -5.91 -28.45 17.78
CA GLY A 153 -4.59 -28.81 18.33
C GLY A 153 -3.44 -28.51 17.37
N TYR A 154 -3.62 -27.62 16.42
CA TYR A 154 -2.53 -27.25 15.51
C TYR A 154 -1.30 -26.73 16.26
N THR A 155 -0.14 -26.96 15.69
CA THR A 155 1.16 -26.74 16.33
C THR A 155 1.87 -25.52 15.75
N GLN A 156 2.83 -24.97 16.50
CA GLN A 156 3.71 -23.91 16.00
C GLN A 156 4.42 -24.34 14.69
N GLY A 157 4.84 -25.58 14.57
CA GLY A 157 5.49 -26.09 13.35
C GLY A 157 4.59 -26.06 12.11
N GLN A 158 3.26 -26.20 12.28
CA GLN A 158 2.31 -26.03 11.18
C GLN A 158 2.15 -24.57 10.79
N ILE A 159 2.12 -23.64 11.77
CA ILE A 159 2.12 -22.21 11.51
C ILE A 159 3.38 -21.83 10.71
N ASP A 160 4.55 -22.22 11.20
CA ASP A 160 5.84 -21.89 10.58
C ASP A 160 5.92 -22.43 9.14
N ALA A 161 5.39 -23.62 8.88
CA ALA A 161 5.37 -24.22 7.56
C ALA A 161 4.47 -23.46 6.57
N GLU A 162 3.26 -23.04 6.99
CA GLU A 162 2.36 -22.27 6.13
C GLU A 162 2.88 -20.86 5.89
N PHE A 163 3.46 -20.22 6.89
CA PHE A 163 4.06 -18.89 6.74
C PHE A 163 5.28 -18.91 5.82
N THR A 164 6.14 -19.93 5.96
CA THR A 164 7.29 -20.10 5.05
C THR A 164 6.82 -20.24 3.61
N ARG A 165 5.78 -21.07 3.37
CA ARG A 165 5.21 -21.24 2.01
C ARG A 165 4.66 -19.94 1.46
N ALA A 166 3.90 -19.18 2.26
CA ALA A 166 3.34 -17.90 1.84
C ALA A 166 4.43 -16.89 1.46
N VAL A 167 5.50 -16.80 2.26
CA VAL A 167 6.65 -15.92 1.96
C VAL A 167 7.38 -16.37 0.69
N GLU A 168 7.57 -17.66 0.47
CA GLU A 168 8.17 -18.19 -0.76
C GLU A 168 7.33 -17.86 -2.00
N GLU A 169 5.98 -17.99 -1.91
CA GLU A 169 5.06 -17.62 -3.00
C GLU A 169 5.14 -16.14 -3.33
N VAL A 170 5.16 -15.26 -2.32
CA VAL A 170 5.31 -13.82 -2.52
C VAL A 170 6.67 -13.49 -3.13
N ASN A 171 7.76 -14.07 -2.63
CA ASN A 171 9.10 -13.86 -3.19
C ASN A 171 9.18 -14.27 -4.66
N ASN A 172 8.52 -15.36 -5.06
CA ASN A 172 8.48 -15.79 -6.45
C ASN A 172 7.64 -14.85 -7.33
N THR A 173 6.62 -14.22 -6.75
CA THR A 173 5.75 -13.27 -7.46
C THR A 173 6.44 -11.92 -7.67
N VAL A 174 7.13 -11.40 -6.64
CA VAL A 174 7.76 -10.07 -6.67
C VAL A 174 9.18 -10.06 -7.25
N GLN A 175 9.81 -11.21 -7.50
CA GLN A 175 11.13 -11.28 -8.17
C GLN A 175 11.13 -10.79 -9.63
N HIS A 176 9.96 -10.47 -10.17
CA HIS A 176 9.81 -9.95 -11.54
C HIS A 176 9.74 -8.40 -11.61
N TYR A 177 9.97 -7.71 -10.49
CA TYR A 177 10.05 -6.24 -10.42
C TYR A 177 11.49 -5.74 -10.33
#